data_5da03ee1b2428fa82e4bf14c1ef174a5
#
_entry.id   5da03ee1b2428fa82e4bf14c1ef174a5
#
_cell.length_a   1.000
_cell.length_b   1.000
_cell.length_c   1.000
_cell.angle_alpha   90.00
_cell.angle_beta   90.00
_cell.angle_gamma   90.00
#
_symmetry.space_group_name_H-M   'P 1'
#
loop_
_entity.id
_entity.type
_entity.pdbx_description
1 polymer ?
#
loop_
_entity_poly.entity_id
_entity_poly.type
_entity_poly.pdbx_seq_one_letter_code
_entity_poly.pdbx_strand_id
1 'polypeptide(L)'
;MRKVIFIFLLCIEGVSAQNVKENLFGFATSNTFTYCDVEDTSFLNKVVALQPKLLRFPGGAVGNFYHYGKLGYGFDFAEVDKYHNGKFPKRVRGLENSRNKKNQQQDYIEDFIILAKKTNAKAVLVANLFVDNDDISLMIEKLQHNNIEVVGVELGSELSNRSYFTKGYTIDEYILSANSCSEKIKEKYPNLKTAIVVAPLGKRKGHRHNMWNEKLAKLDFYDAIIIHSYAKVTKGEDKYGQMISEESEGNNKTEAFDIYKNRAIDYLVNQYPKEVKQYESIFNKPIWVTEWNLQMSKTTGNTLLQSLFVAHYLLELMSNPELSALELTTYHNLGGRDFSGSIFRNNKEKIEIQSTYYPLLMIGKIFEKNNVVKIVKKRYGEKFIYRCFNKDQINVITFSLDWRTLELVYSDNLSKDKFNFVGASFSSKNLYDIADKQGVLKLDTIVEVNLDE
;
A
#
# COMPACT_ATOMS: atom_id res chain seq x y z
N MET A 1 39.78 -28.16 37.70
CA MET A 1 38.51 -27.51 37.35
C MET A 1 38.71 -26.76 36.02
N ARG A 2 38.25 -27.29 34.90
CA ARG A 2 38.27 -26.61 33.59
C ARG A 2 37.03 -25.71 33.53
N LYS A 3 37.25 -24.40 33.46
CA LYS A 3 36.18 -23.43 33.18
C LYS A 3 35.79 -23.56 31.72
N VAL A 4 34.59 -24.04 31.45
CA VAL A 4 33.97 -24.02 30.12
C VAL A 4 33.38 -22.63 29.95
N ILE A 5 33.98 -21.82 29.10
CA ILE A 5 33.48 -20.51 28.69
C ILE A 5 32.45 -20.81 27.58
N PHE A 6 31.17 -20.66 27.89
CA PHE A 6 30.07 -20.61 26.87
C PHE A 6 30.15 -19.25 26.19
N ILE A 7 30.70 -19.20 24.99
CA ILE A 7 30.59 -18.06 24.11
C ILE A 7 29.19 -18.15 23.46
N PHE A 8 28.26 -17.33 23.93
CA PHE A 8 27.03 -17.07 23.20
C PHE A 8 27.39 -16.29 21.93
N LEU A 9 27.52 -16.98 20.81
CA LEU A 9 27.51 -16.36 19.49
C LEU A 9 26.07 -15.83 19.25
N LEU A 10 25.86 -14.56 19.52
CA LEU A 10 24.73 -13.81 18.98
C LEU A 10 24.92 -13.75 17.46
N CYS A 11 24.25 -14.64 16.74
CA CYS A 11 24.20 -14.57 15.28
C CYS A 11 23.47 -13.28 14.87
N ILE A 12 24.23 -12.24 14.55
CA ILE A 12 23.72 -11.07 13.82
C ILE A 12 23.49 -11.57 12.39
N GLU A 13 22.25 -11.89 12.05
CA GLU A 13 21.90 -12.49 10.76
C GLU A 13 21.92 -11.50 9.58
N GLY A 14 22.24 -10.23 9.81
CA GLY A 14 22.43 -9.26 8.72
C GLY A 14 22.32 -7.81 9.17
N VAL A 15 23.17 -6.99 8.60
CA VAL A 15 23.07 -5.53 8.65
C VAL A 15 22.85 -5.04 7.24
N SER A 16 21.78 -4.32 6.99
CA SER A 16 21.50 -3.70 5.70
C SER A 16 21.17 -2.23 5.86
N ALA A 17 21.38 -1.43 4.81
CA ALA A 17 21.12 0.00 4.85
C ALA A 17 20.69 0.50 3.46
N GLN A 18 19.71 1.42 3.43
CA GLN A 18 19.24 2.05 2.20
C GLN A 18 18.94 3.54 2.45
N ASN A 19 19.09 4.35 1.40
CA ASN A 19 18.63 5.74 1.41
C ASN A 19 17.10 5.78 1.35
N VAL A 20 16.51 6.67 2.15
CA VAL A 20 15.06 6.83 2.21
C VAL A 20 14.57 7.54 0.95
N LYS A 21 13.58 6.95 0.29
CA LYS A 21 12.83 7.54 -0.82
C LYS A 21 11.45 7.95 -0.31
N GLU A 22 11.12 9.23 -0.35
CA GLU A 22 9.84 9.76 0.18
C GLU A 22 8.62 9.11 -0.50
N ASN A 23 8.69 8.87 -1.79
CA ASN A 23 7.59 8.28 -2.56
C ASN A 23 7.26 6.82 -2.15
N LEU A 24 8.05 6.19 -1.26
CA LEU A 24 7.70 4.91 -0.65
C LEU A 24 6.65 5.04 0.46
N PHE A 25 6.29 6.26 0.88
CA PHE A 25 5.25 6.52 1.89
C PHE A 25 4.02 7.16 1.26
N GLY A 26 3.29 6.37 0.49
CA GLY A 26 2.11 6.80 -0.25
C GLY A 26 0.84 6.02 0.11
N PHE A 27 -0.31 6.56 -0.30
CA PHE A 27 -1.64 5.99 -0.05
C PHE A 27 -2.52 6.08 -1.29
N ALA A 28 -3.19 4.97 -1.62
CA ALA A 28 -4.21 4.94 -2.66
C ALA A 28 -5.53 5.50 -2.14
N THR A 29 -6.18 6.36 -2.89
CA THR A 29 -7.47 6.94 -2.49
C THR A 29 -8.68 6.11 -2.93
N SER A 30 -8.55 5.28 -3.97
CA SER A 30 -9.60 4.35 -4.44
C SER A 30 -11.05 4.84 -4.25
N ASN A 31 -11.75 4.33 -3.25
CA ASN A 31 -13.14 4.73 -2.98
C ASN A 31 -13.25 5.79 -1.89
N THR A 32 -12.14 6.40 -1.47
CA THR A 32 -12.09 7.27 -0.29
C THR A 32 -13.16 8.36 -0.34
N PHE A 33 -13.27 9.09 -1.43
CA PHE A 33 -14.14 10.26 -1.53
C PHE A 33 -15.63 9.95 -1.55
N THR A 34 -16.02 8.73 -1.92
CA THR A 34 -17.41 8.30 -1.75
C THR A 34 -17.81 8.13 -0.28
N TYR A 35 -16.85 7.77 0.57
CA TYR A 35 -17.13 7.36 1.95
C TYR A 35 -16.59 8.28 3.01
N CYS A 36 -15.49 8.97 2.75
CA CYS A 36 -14.83 9.90 3.67
C CYS A 36 -14.87 11.31 3.07
N ASP A 37 -15.44 12.22 3.81
CA ASP A 37 -15.58 13.61 3.39
C ASP A 37 -14.31 14.39 3.75
N VAL A 38 -13.74 15.10 2.80
CA VAL A 38 -12.56 15.94 3.01
C VAL A 38 -12.90 17.23 3.77
N GLU A 39 -14.16 17.60 3.89
CA GLU A 39 -14.63 18.70 4.74
C GLU A 39 -14.80 18.25 6.21
N ASP A 40 -14.84 16.94 6.50
CA ASP A 40 -14.78 16.43 7.86
C ASP A 40 -13.37 16.66 8.44
N THR A 41 -13.27 17.70 9.28
CA THR A 41 -12.01 18.09 9.92
C THR A 41 -11.40 16.97 10.76
N SER A 42 -12.22 16.08 11.34
CA SER A 42 -11.73 14.93 12.11
C SER A 42 -11.01 13.92 11.20
N PHE A 43 -11.59 13.62 10.03
CA PHE A 43 -10.94 12.78 9.01
C PHE A 43 -9.68 13.46 8.48
N LEU A 44 -9.82 14.70 8.01
CA LEU A 44 -8.73 15.44 7.37
C LEU A 44 -7.51 15.59 8.30
N ASN A 45 -7.72 15.96 9.57
CA ASN A 45 -6.63 16.12 10.54
C ASN A 45 -5.89 14.80 10.78
N LYS A 46 -6.60 13.68 10.80
CA LYS A 46 -5.98 12.35 10.95
C LYS A 46 -5.15 11.95 9.72
N VAL A 47 -5.62 12.30 8.52
CA VAL A 47 -4.83 12.05 7.30
C VAL A 47 -3.60 12.95 7.27
N VAL A 48 -3.74 14.22 7.64
CA VAL A 48 -2.59 15.14 7.74
C VAL A 48 -1.56 14.63 8.75
N ALA A 49 -2.01 14.08 9.87
CA ALA A 49 -1.11 13.51 10.88
C ALA A 49 -0.30 12.29 10.37
N LEU A 50 -0.82 11.54 9.39
CA LEU A 50 -0.06 10.45 8.73
C LEU A 50 1.10 10.97 7.88
N GLN A 51 1.04 12.22 7.42
CA GLN A 51 2.06 12.87 6.57
C GLN A 51 2.35 12.12 5.25
N PRO A 52 1.33 11.76 4.47
CA PRO A 52 1.53 11.11 3.19
C PRO A 52 2.46 11.93 2.30
N LYS A 53 3.40 11.27 1.63
CA LYS A 53 4.29 11.91 0.65
C LYS A 53 3.77 11.75 -0.77
N LEU A 54 2.91 10.74 -0.97
CA LEU A 54 2.32 10.43 -2.27
C LEU A 54 0.87 10.00 -2.09
N LEU A 55 0.00 10.48 -2.95
CA LEU A 55 -1.38 10.03 -3.07
C LEU A 55 -1.64 9.51 -4.49
N ARG A 56 -2.35 8.41 -4.60
CA ARG A 56 -2.73 7.79 -5.87
C ARG A 56 -4.20 8.05 -6.17
N PHE A 57 -4.51 8.62 -7.35
CA PHE A 57 -5.86 8.94 -7.77
C PHE A 57 -6.15 8.49 -9.22
N PRO A 58 -7.36 8.01 -9.55
CA PRO A 58 -8.43 7.60 -8.62
C PRO A 58 -8.06 6.34 -7.84
N GLY A 59 -7.20 5.47 -8.40
CA GLY A 59 -6.67 4.25 -7.81
C GLY A 59 -7.61 3.04 -7.88
N GLY A 60 -7.00 1.84 -7.91
CA GLY A 60 -7.69 0.58 -8.07
C GLY A 60 -8.43 0.45 -9.40
N ALA A 61 -9.32 -0.53 -9.51
CA ALA A 61 -10.15 -0.72 -10.70
C ALA A 61 -11.07 0.48 -11.01
N VAL A 62 -11.32 1.36 -10.04
CA VAL A 62 -12.05 2.62 -10.22
C VAL A 62 -11.35 3.52 -11.23
N GLY A 63 -10.02 3.56 -11.21
CA GLY A 63 -9.23 4.39 -12.13
C GLY A 63 -9.40 4.01 -13.60
N ASN A 64 -9.65 2.73 -13.89
CA ASN A 64 -9.87 2.27 -15.27
C ASN A 64 -11.19 2.78 -15.90
N PHE A 65 -12.09 3.34 -15.08
CA PHE A 65 -13.43 3.78 -15.51
C PHE A 65 -13.74 5.21 -15.04
N TYR A 66 -12.73 5.93 -14.58
CA TYR A 66 -12.89 7.33 -14.20
C TYR A 66 -13.02 8.22 -15.44
N HIS A 67 -13.94 9.20 -15.38
CA HIS A 67 -14.11 10.24 -16.40
C HIS A 67 -14.04 11.63 -15.76
N TYR A 68 -13.05 12.40 -16.18
CA TYR A 68 -12.80 13.76 -15.71
C TYR A 68 -13.99 14.70 -16.02
N GLY A 69 -14.24 15.62 -15.11
CA GLY A 69 -15.29 16.64 -15.27
C GLY A 69 -16.72 16.14 -15.06
N LYS A 70 -16.88 14.87 -14.66
CA LYS A 70 -18.17 14.28 -14.32
C LYS A 70 -18.33 14.11 -12.80
N LEU A 71 -19.57 13.99 -12.33
CA LEU A 71 -19.84 13.85 -10.90
C LEU A 71 -19.26 12.57 -10.32
N GLY A 72 -18.66 12.66 -9.16
CA GLY A 72 -18.04 11.53 -8.48
C GLY A 72 -16.83 11.00 -9.26
N TYR A 73 -16.87 9.71 -9.62
CA TYR A 73 -15.88 9.11 -10.54
C TYR A 73 -16.33 9.15 -12.00
N GLY A 74 -17.51 9.68 -12.30
CA GLY A 74 -18.00 9.83 -13.66
C GLY A 74 -18.26 8.54 -14.42
N PHE A 75 -18.59 7.45 -13.72
CA PHE A 75 -18.72 6.13 -14.33
C PHE A 75 -19.73 6.07 -15.48
N ASP A 76 -19.30 5.51 -16.61
CA ASP A 76 -20.18 4.97 -17.63
C ASP A 76 -20.45 3.48 -17.34
N PHE A 77 -21.70 3.16 -16.99
CA PHE A 77 -22.07 1.78 -16.66
C PHE A 77 -22.03 0.84 -17.86
N ALA A 78 -22.23 1.34 -19.09
CA ALA A 78 -22.10 0.53 -20.30
C ALA A 78 -20.65 0.14 -20.52
N GLU A 79 -19.71 1.06 -20.31
CA GLU A 79 -18.26 0.81 -20.35
C GLU A 79 -17.86 -0.21 -19.28
N VAL A 80 -18.31 -0.02 -18.03
CA VAL A 80 -18.04 -0.96 -16.93
C VAL A 80 -18.55 -2.37 -17.24
N ASP A 81 -19.76 -2.51 -17.74
CA ASP A 81 -20.38 -3.79 -18.09
C ASP A 81 -19.72 -4.43 -19.33
N LYS A 82 -19.19 -3.62 -20.24
CA LYS A 82 -18.44 -4.07 -21.42
C LYS A 82 -17.11 -4.71 -21.02
N TYR A 83 -16.32 -4.05 -20.20
CA TYR A 83 -14.92 -4.43 -19.95
C TYR A 83 -14.69 -5.23 -18.68
N HIS A 84 -15.62 -5.23 -17.73
CA HIS A 84 -15.42 -5.93 -16.46
C HIS A 84 -16.57 -6.86 -16.13
N ASN A 85 -16.25 -8.01 -15.51
CA ASN A 85 -17.26 -8.92 -14.96
C ASN A 85 -17.09 -9.09 -13.44
N GLY A 86 -17.90 -9.98 -12.86
CA GLY A 86 -17.81 -10.32 -11.44
C GLY A 86 -18.53 -9.33 -10.52
N LYS A 87 -17.90 -8.98 -9.42
CA LYS A 87 -18.51 -8.14 -8.38
C LYS A 87 -18.38 -6.63 -8.65
N PHE A 88 -17.44 -6.23 -9.48
CA PHE A 88 -17.10 -4.82 -9.71
C PHE A 88 -18.25 -3.99 -10.31
N PRO A 89 -18.98 -4.43 -11.35
CA PRO A 89 -20.13 -3.68 -11.86
C PRO A 89 -21.18 -3.37 -10.78
N LYS A 90 -21.43 -4.31 -9.86
CA LYS A 90 -22.32 -4.08 -8.71
C LYS A 90 -21.72 -3.08 -7.73
N ARG A 91 -20.39 -3.16 -7.50
CA ARG A 91 -19.67 -2.23 -6.62
C ARG A 91 -19.76 -0.80 -7.15
N VAL A 92 -19.54 -0.58 -8.44
CA VAL A 92 -19.63 0.74 -9.09
C VAL A 92 -21.01 1.36 -8.91
N ARG A 93 -22.09 0.58 -9.17
CA ARG A 93 -23.47 1.05 -8.91
C ARG A 93 -23.69 1.38 -7.43
N GLY A 94 -23.05 0.65 -6.53
CA GLY A 94 -23.07 0.93 -5.09
C GLY A 94 -22.36 2.23 -4.71
N LEU A 95 -21.24 2.56 -5.37
CA LEU A 95 -20.53 3.82 -5.19
C LEU A 95 -21.40 5.01 -5.64
N GLU A 96 -21.98 4.91 -6.85
CA GLU A 96 -22.89 5.94 -7.36
C GLU A 96 -24.13 6.15 -6.46
N ASN A 97 -24.74 5.07 -5.99
CA ASN A 97 -25.85 5.16 -5.06
C ASN A 97 -25.44 5.83 -3.73
N SER A 98 -24.22 5.58 -3.25
CA SER A 98 -23.70 6.21 -2.02
C SER A 98 -23.44 7.70 -2.24
N ARG A 99 -22.87 8.08 -3.39
CA ARG A 99 -22.68 9.47 -3.81
C ARG A 99 -24.01 10.22 -3.87
N ASN A 100 -25.00 9.63 -4.55
CA ASN A 100 -26.34 10.23 -4.71
C ASN A 100 -27.05 10.43 -3.36
N LYS A 101 -26.97 9.47 -2.46
CA LYS A 101 -27.54 9.59 -1.10
C LYS A 101 -26.94 10.74 -0.28
N LYS A 102 -25.66 11.04 -0.50
CA LYS A 102 -24.94 12.15 0.15
C LYS A 102 -25.08 13.47 -0.62
N ASN A 103 -25.75 13.46 -1.76
CA ASN A 103 -25.88 14.61 -2.65
C ASN A 103 -24.55 15.27 -3.03
N GLN A 104 -23.50 14.47 -3.23
CA GLN A 104 -22.19 14.94 -3.66
C GLN A 104 -22.26 15.36 -5.14
N GLN A 105 -22.01 16.63 -5.41
CA GLN A 105 -22.24 17.25 -6.73
C GLN A 105 -20.95 17.65 -7.45
N GLN A 106 -19.80 17.19 -7.00
CA GLN A 106 -18.50 17.50 -7.60
C GLN A 106 -17.82 16.26 -8.17
N ASP A 107 -16.87 16.49 -9.09
CA ASP A 107 -15.89 15.49 -9.48
C ASP A 107 -14.94 15.23 -8.30
N TYR A 108 -14.65 13.96 -7.99
CA TYR A 108 -13.79 13.62 -6.87
C TYR A 108 -12.33 14.03 -7.03
N ILE A 109 -11.92 14.53 -8.19
CA ILE A 109 -10.61 15.20 -8.32
C ILE A 109 -10.53 16.47 -7.46
N GLU A 110 -11.66 17.15 -7.22
CA GLU A 110 -11.69 18.32 -6.34
C GLU A 110 -11.41 17.94 -4.89
N ASP A 111 -12.02 16.84 -4.41
CA ASP A 111 -11.73 16.30 -3.08
C ASP A 111 -10.28 15.84 -2.97
N PHE A 112 -9.75 15.23 -4.03
CA PHE A 112 -8.34 14.84 -4.10
C PHE A 112 -7.41 16.04 -3.99
N ILE A 113 -7.71 17.14 -4.68
CA ILE A 113 -6.93 18.39 -4.64
C ILE A 113 -6.92 18.95 -3.22
N ILE A 114 -8.06 19.00 -2.53
CA ILE A 114 -8.15 19.46 -1.14
C ILE A 114 -7.22 18.59 -0.26
N LEU A 115 -7.32 17.28 -0.37
CA LEU A 115 -6.52 16.35 0.42
C LEU A 115 -5.03 16.49 0.13
N ALA A 116 -4.62 16.52 -1.14
CA ALA A 116 -3.23 16.63 -1.56
C ALA A 116 -2.60 17.96 -1.09
N LYS A 117 -3.32 19.08 -1.21
CA LYS A 117 -2.87 20.38 -0.70
C LYS A 117 -2.70 20.40 0.81
N LYS A 118 -3.65 19.83 1.56
CA LYS A 118 -3.61 19.81 3.03
C LYS A 118 -2.50 18.92 3.57
N THR A 119 -2.14 17.89 2.85
CA THR A 119 -1.05 16.95 3.21
C THR A 119 0.30 17.32 2.59
N ASN A 120 0.32 18.25 1.65
CA ASN A 120 1.49 18.57 0.81
C ASN A 120 2.04 17.30 0.09
N ALA A 121 1.15 16.40 -0.30
CA ALA A 121 1.50 15.17 -0.98
C ALA A 121 1.58 15.36 -2.49
N LYS A 122 2.51 14.65 -3.12
CA LYS A 122 2.59 14.51 -4.58
C LYS A 122 1.48 13.57 -5.07
N ALA A 123 1.24 13.55 -6.37
CA ALA A 123 0.22 12.72 -7.00
C ALA A 123 0.82 11.68 -7.96
N VAL A 124 0.26 10.48 -7.96
CA VAL A 124 0.35 9.52 -9.07
C VAL A 124 -1.05 9.27 -9.59
N LEU A 125 -1.23 9.35 -10.91
CA LEU A 125 -2.53 9.28 -11.56
C LEU A 125 -2.72 7.94 -12.26
N VAL A 126 -3.96 7.47 -12.35
CA VAL A 126 -4.34 6.26 -13.12
C VAL A 126 -5.15 6.68 -14.34
N ALA A 127 -4.67 6.32 -15.53
CA ALA A 127 -5.37 6.60 -16.78
C ALA A 127 -6.46 5.54 -17.06
N ASN A 128 -7.62 5.98 -17.50
CA ASN A 128 -8.62 5.12 -18.15
C ASN A 128 -8.16 4.84 -19.59
N LEU A 129 -7.84 3.58 -19.89
CA LEU A 129 -7.37 3.17 -21.22
C LEU A 129 -8.48 2.60 -22.12
N PHE A 130 -9.73 2.56 -21.64
CA PHE A 130 -10.85 2.01 -22.40
C PHE A 130 -11.47 3.01 -23.37
N VAL A 131 -11.11 4.28 -23.19
CA VAL A 131 -11.57 5.40 -24.01
C VAL A 131 -10.39 6.21 -24.50
N ASP A 132 -10.47 6.65 -25.75
CA ASP A 132 -9.48 7.58 -26.33
C ASP A 132 -9.99 9.02 -26.10
N ASN A 133 -9.61 9.60 -24.98
CA ASN A 133 -9.97 10.95 -24.57
C ASN A 133 -8.76 11.69 -23.96
N ASP A 134 -8.95 12.94 -23.58
CA ASP A 134 -7.94 13.79 -22.97
C ASP A 134 -7.99 13.84 -21.43
N ASP A 135 -8.81 13.00 -20.80
CA ASP A 135 -9.06 13.03 -19.36
C ASP A 135 -7.79 13.07 -18.54
N ILE A 136 -6.78 12.23 -18.87
CA ILE A 136 -5.53 12.19 -18.14
C ILE A 136 -4.73 13.51 -18.27
N SER A 137 -4.72 14.12 -19.44
CA SER A 137 -4.07 15.41 -19.67
C SER A 137 -4.75 16.53 -18.88
N LEU A 138 -6.08 16.53 -18.86
CA LEU A 138 -6.87 17.48 -18.09
C LEU A 138 -6.67 17.32 -16.57
N MET A 139 -6.55 16.09 -16.08
CA MET A 139 -6.22 15.81 -14.68
C MET A 139 -4.82 16.35 -14.32
N ILE A 140 -3.82 16.11 -15.17
CA ILE A 140 -2.46 16.62 -14.95
C ILE A 140 -2.47 18.15 -14.88
N GLU A 141 -3.09 18.82 -15.85
CA GLU A 141 -3.21 20.28 -15.86
C GLU A 141 -3.91 20.82 -14.62
N LYS A 142 -5.03 20.19 -14.24
CA LYS A 142 -5.80 20.59 -13.06
C LYS A 142 -4.94 20.52 -11.78
N LEU A 143 -4.16 19.46 -11.61
CA LEU A 143 -3.27 19.31 -10.47
C LEU A 143 -2.12 20.31 -10.49
N GLN A 144 -1.47 20.50 -11.64
CA GLN A 144 -0.38 21.48 -11.80
C GLN A 144 -0.86 22.92 -11.52
N HIS A 145 -2.04 23.31 -12.01
CA HIS A 145 -2.65 24.60 -11.70
C HIS A 145 -2.95 24.78 -10.19
N ASN A 146 -3.07 23.69 -9.46
CA ASN A 146 -3.23 23.69 -8.02
C ASN A 146 -1.91 23.52 -7.26
N ASN A 147 -0.75 23.62 -7.93
CA ASN A 147 0.59 23.42 -7.39
C ASN A 147 0.81 22.05 -6.75
N ILE A 148 0.18 21.00 -7.31
CA ILE A 148 0.39 19.61 -6.91
C ILE A 148 1.32 18.96 -7.92
N GLU A 149 2.48 18.46 -7.45
CA GLU A 149 3.43 17.73 -8.27
C GLU A 149 2.83 16.37 -8.69
N VAL A 150 2.75 16.10 -9.99
CA VAL A 150 2.42 14.78 -10.54
C VAL A 150 3.73 14.05 -10.82
N VAL A 151 3.99 12.96 -10.10
CA VAL A 151 5.23 12.18 -10.23
C VAL A 151 5.18 11.18 -11.38
N GLY A 152 3.98 10.83 -11.84
CA GLY A 152 3.79 9.97 -12.98
C GLY A 152 2.36 9.48 -13.17
N VAL A 153 2.19 8.70 -14.24
CA VAL A 153 0.89 8.15 -14.66
C VAL A 153 0.99 6.63 -14.79
N GLU A 154 0.05 5.94 -14.14
CA GLU A 154 -0.20 4.52 -14.35
C GLU A 154 -1.07 4.34 -15.60
N LEU A 155 -0.60 3.53 -16.53
CA LEU A 155 -1.35 3.18 -17.74
C LEU A 155 -2.33 2.04 -17.43
N GLY A 156 -3.42 2.39 -16.73
CA GLY A 156 -4.43 1.47 -16.22
C GLY A 156 -4.06 0.82 -14.89
N SER A 157 -4.95 -0.02 -14.36
CA SER A 157 -4.79 -0.76 -13.11
C SER A 157 -5.27 -2.21 -13.26
N GLU A 158 -4.43 -3.20 -12.94
CA GLU A 158 -4.75 -4.64 -12.96
C GLU A 158 -5.38 -5.18 -14.25
N LEU A 159 -5.13 -4.58 -15.41
CA LEU A 159 -5.76 -4.94 -16.68
C LEU A 159 -5.39 -6.35 -17.18
N SER A 160 -4.36 -6.98 -16.62
CA SER A 160 -4.03 -8.39 -16.82
C SER A 160 -4.99 -9.36 -16.12
N ASN A 161 -5.92 -8.89 -15.28
CA ASN A 161 -6.81 -9.72 -14.49
C ASN A 161 -7.84 -10.47 -15.35
N ARG A 162 -8.27 -11.62 -14.81
CA ARG A 162 -9.28 -12.49 -15.45
C ARG A 162 -10.58 -11.74 -15.76
N SER A 163 -10.94 -10.77 -14.95
CA SER A 163 -12.17 -9.99 -15.09
C SER A 163 -12.27 -9.25 -16.42
N TYR A 164 -11.15 -8.70 -16.90
CA TYR A 164 -11.04 -8.05 -18.20
C TYR A 164 -10.87 -9.06 -19.33
N PHE A 165 -9.97 -10.05 -19.14
CA PHE A 165 -9.72 -11.08 -20.13
C PHE A 165 -10.98 -11.87 -20.51
N THR A 166 -11.85 -12.20 -19.58
CA THR A 166 -13.11 -12.92 -19.88
C THR A 166 -14.16 -12.05 -20.60
N LYS A 167 -13.92 -10.76 -20.69
CA LYS A 167 -14.68 -9.81 -21.50
C LYS A 167 -14.06 -9.56 -22.88
N GLY A 168 -12.99 -10.28 -23.21
CA GLY A 168 -12.30 -10.20 -24.47
C GLY A 168 -11.15 -9.20 -24.53
N TYR A 169 -10.84 -8.49 -23.43
CA TYR A 169 -9.71 -7.57 -23.39
C TYR A 169 -8.38 -8.30 -23.46
N THR A 170 -7.54 -7.94 -24.40
CA THR A 170 -6.31 -8.64 -24.75
C THR A 170 -5.07 -7.81 -24.41
N ILE A 171 -3.90 -8.47 -24.38
CA ILE A 171 -2.61 -7.80 -24.23
C ILE A 171 -2.32 -6.88 -25.41
N ASP A 172 -2.78 -7.21 -26.62
CA ASP A 172 -2.51 -6.39 -27.81
C ASP A 172 -3.33 -5.08 -27.76
N GLU A 173 -4.60 -5.14 -27.33
CA GLU A 173 -5.41 -3.95 -27.08
C GLU A 173 -4.79 -3.10 -25.96
N TYR A 174 -4.32 -3.74 -24.89
CA TYR A 174 -3.62 -3.02 -23.82
C TYR A 174 -2.39 -2.27 -24.32
N ILE A 175 -1.52 -2.94 -25.10
CA ILE A 175 -0.30 -2.33 -25.66
C ILE A 175 -0.66 -1.12 -26.53
N LEU A 176 -1.64 -1.26 -27.41
CA LEU A 176 -2.06 -0.16 -28.29
C LEU A 176 -2.55 1.05 -27.49
N SER A 177 -3.47 0.84 -26.54
CA SER A 177 -4.02 1.92 -25.73
C SER A 177 -2.97 2.54 -24.82
N ALA A 178 -2.13 1.73 -24.17
CA ALA A 178 -1.09 2.21 -23.26
C ALA A 178 0.00 3.00 -23.99
N ASN A 179 0.43 2.54 -25.19
CA ASN A 179 1.41 3.25 -25.98
C ASN A 179 0.86 4.60 -26.45
N SER A 180 -0.34 4.61 -27.03
CA SER A 180 -0.99 5.86 -27.47
C SER A 180 -1.16 6.86 -26.33
N CYS A 181 -1.59 6.39 -25.14
CA CYS A 181 -1.71 7.24 -23.98
C CYS A 181 -0.37 7.78 -23.51
N SER A 182 0.68 6.94 -23.49
CA SER A 182 2.05 7.35 -23.13
C SER A 182 2.60 8.40 -24.09
N GLU A 183 2.42 8.22 -25.40
CA GLU A 183 2.86 9.18 -26.42
C GLU A 183 2.18 10.54 -26.23
N LYS A 184 0.86 10.58 -26.08
CA LYS A 184 0.10 11.83 -25.80
C LYS A 184 0.59 12.54 -24.53
N ILE A 185 0.87 11.78 -23.47
CA ILE A 185 1.41 12.35 -22.23
C ILE A 185 2.78 12.94 -22.48
N LYS A 186 3.68 12.20 -23.11
CA LYS A 186 5.07 12.63 -23.32
C LYS A 186 5.21 13.78 -24.33
N GLU A 187 4.32 13.89 -25.28
CA GLU A 187 4.27 15.04 -26.20
C GLU A 187 4.07 16.35 -25.41
N LYS A 188 3.18 16.35 -24.41
CA LYS A 188 2.87 17.54 -23.62
C LYS A 188 3.74 17.68 -22.38
N TYR A 189 4.15 16.56 -21.77
CA TYR A 189 4.91 16.47 -20.53
C TYR A 189 6.10 15.52 -20.68
N PRO A 190 7.15 15.88 -21.42
CA PRO A 190 8.22 14.96 -21.82
C PRO A 190 8.99 14.31 -20.66
N ASN A 191 9.00 14.95 -19.49
CA ASN A 191 9.68 14.44 -18.30
C ASN A 191 8.76 13.65 -17.36
N LEU A 192 7.45 13.58 -17.63
CA LEU A 192 6.52 12.86 -16.81
C LEU A 192 6.61 11.36 -17.06
N LYS A 193 6.85 10.60 -16.01
CA LYS A 193 7.00 9.15 -16.12
C LYS A 193 5.66 8.47 -16.38
N THR A 194 5.69 7.43 -17.21
CA THR A 194 4.56 6.52 -17.44
C THR A 194 4.93 5.11 -17.00
N ALA A 195 3.98 4.38 -16.41
CA ALA A 195 4.22 3.02 -15.95
C ALA A 195 3.14 2.06 -16.45
N ILE A 196 3.57 0.87 -16.87
CA ILE A 196 2.69 -0.19 -17.39
C ILE A 196 2.29 -1.20 -16.33
N VAL A 197 1.10 -1.76 -16.48
CA VAL A 197 0.60 -2.85 -15.62
C VAL A 197 1.21 -4.18 -16.06
N VAL A 198 2.02 -4.80 -15.21
CA VAL A 198 2.52 -6.15 -15.44
C VAL A 198 1.63 -7.20 -14.77
N ALA A 199 1.71 -8.43 -15.24
CA ALA A 199 0.94 -9.53 -14.68
C ALA A 199 1.68 -10.23 -13.53
N PRO A 200 0.97 -10.81 -12.54
CA PRO A 200 1.57 -11.59 -11.46
C PRO A 200 2.45 -12.74 -11.98
N LEU A 201 3.62 -12.91 -11.34
CA LEU A 201 4.57 -13.98 -11.65
C LEU A 201 4.13 -15.33 -11.08
N GLY A 202 4.96 -16.37 -11.28
CA GLY A 202 4.78 -17.69 -10.68
C GLY A 202 3.68 -18.56 -11.32
N LYS A 203 3.18 -18.19 -12.50
CA LYS A 203 2.19 -18.99 -13.21
C LYS A 203 2.87 -20.10 -14.04
N ARG A 204 2.15 -21.22 -14.23
CA ARG A 204 2.62 -22.33 -15.07
C ARG A 204 2.95 -21.87 -16.49
N LYS A 205 3.88 -22.56 -17.13
CA LYS A 205 4.25 -22.31 -18.55
C LYS A 205 3.00 -22.22 -19.44
N GLY A 206 2.96 -21.25 -20.34
CA GLY A 206 1.84 -21.02 -21.25
C GLY A 206 0.64 -20.30 -20.64
N HIS A 207 0.70 -19.91 -19.36
CA HIS A 207 -0.35 -19.09 -18.78
C HIS A 207 -0.35 -17.68 -19.41
N ARG A 208 -1.55 -17.11 -19.60
CA ARG A 208 -1.71 -15.77 -20.21
C ARG A 208 -0.88 -14.66 -19.54
N HIS A 209 -0.61 -14.75 -18.23
CA HIS A 209 0.23 -13.78 -17.52
C HIS A 209 1.68 -13.81 -18.00
N ASN A 210 2.21 -14.99 -18.33
CA ASN A 210 3.58 -15.10 -18.85
C ASN A 210 3.68 -14.41 -20.22
N MET A 211 2.71 -14.69 -21.12
CA MET A 211 2.63 -14.03 -22.43
C MET A 211 2.46 -12.51 -22.32
N TRP A 212 1.69 -12.05 -21.32
CA TRP A 212 1.52 -10.64 -21.01
C TRP A 212 2.87 -9.99 -20.71
N ASN A 213 3.62 -10.54 -19.78
CA ASN A 213 4.93 -10.02 -19.38
C ASN A 213 5.97 -10.14 -20.49
N GLU A 214 6.00 -11.27 -21.22
CA GLU A 214 6.92 -11.52 -22.33
C GLU A 214 6.75 -10.52 -23.50
N LYS A 215 5.50 -10.11 -23.78
CA LYS A 215 5.24 -9.08 -24.80
C LYS A 215 5.68 -7.71 -24.31
N LEU A 216 5.31 -7.33 -23.08
CA LEU A 216 5.62 -6.02 -22.52
C LEU A 216 7.13 -5.80 -22.31
N ALA A 217 7.87 -6.81 -21.89
CA ALA A 217 9.32 -6.71 -21.67
C ALA A 217 10.13 -6.40 -22.95
N LYS A 218 9.53 -6.54 -24.13
CA LYS A 218 10.16 -6.22 -25.43
C LYS A 218 9.92 -4.79 -25.90
N LEU A 219 9.15 -4.02 -25.14
CA LEU A 219 8.72 -2.67 -25.49
C LEU A 219 9.41 -1.63 -24.60
N ASP A 220 9.51 -0.40 -25.08
CA ASP A 220 10.26 0.67 -24.41
C ASP A 220 9.51 2.02 -24.36
N PHE A 221 8.20 2.03 -24.55
CA PHE A 221 7.39 3.26 -24.49
C PHE A 221 7.07 3.74 -23.07
N TYR A 222 7.52 3.01 -22.05
CA TYR A 222 7.24 3.26 -20.63
C TYR A 222 8.52 3.40 -19.80
N ASP A 223 8.42 4.06 -18.64
CA ASP A 223 9.56 4.35 -17.77
C ASP A 223 9.63 3.41 -16.56
N ALA A 224 8.51 2.85 -16.13
CA ALA A 224 8.42 1.97 -14.97
C ALA A 224 7.38 0.87 -15.16
N ILE A 225 7.39 -0.14 -14.29
CA ILE A 225 6.39 -1.19 -14.24
C ILE A 225 5.58 -1.11 -12.94
N ILE A 226 4.33 -1.53 -12.99
CA ILE A 226 3.41 -1.56 -11.85
C ILE A 226 3.19 -2.99 -11.39
N ILE A 227 3.40 -3.22 -10.11
CA ILE A 227 3.02 -4.46 -9.43
C ILE A 227 2.09 -4.15 -8.25
N HIS A 228 1.23 -5.11 -7.91
CA HIS A 228 0.42 -5.09 -6.69
C HIS A 228 0.87 -6.22 -5.77
N SER A 229 1.05 -5.91 -4.49
CA SER A 229 1.66 -6.79 -3.50
C SER A 229 0.70 -7.03 -2.33
N TYR A 230 0.07 -8.20 -2.31
CA TYR A 230 -0.81 -8.60 -1.21
C TYR A 230 -0.31 -9.89 -0.58
N ALA A 231 0.20 -9.82 0.66
CA ALA A 231 0.67 -10.99 1.38
C ALA A 231 -0.49 -11.91 1.78
N LYS A 232 -0.45 -13.15 1.33
CA LYS A 232 -1.43 -14.18 1.68
C LYS A 232 -0.95 -14.99 2.86
N VAL A 233 -1.56 -14.79 4.01
CA VAL A 233 -1.18 -15.50 5.24
C VAL A 233 -2.21 -16.54 5.66
N THR A 234 -3.48 -16.42 5.23
CA THR A 234 -4.53 -17.42 5.45
C THR A 234 -4.75 -18.28 4.20
N LYS A 235 -5.36 -19.44 4.34
CA LYS A 235 -5.81 -20.26 3.20
C LYS A 235 -7.23 -19.90 2.80
N GLY A 236 -7.57 -20.18 1.55
CA GLY A 236 -8.89 -19.93 0.98
C GLY A 236 -8.99 -18.59 0.25
N GLU A 237 -9.48 -18.67 -0.96
CA GLU A 237 -9.77 -17.51 -1.81
C GLU A 237 -11.06 -17.78 -2.58
N ASP A 238 -11.81 -16.70 -2.84
CA ASP A 238 -12.90 -16.79 -3.79
C ASP A 238 -12.36 -16.82 -5.25
N LYS A 239 -13.26 -17.00 -6.20
CA LYS A 239 -12.91 -17.03 -7.64
C LYS A 239 -12.24 -15.75 -8.17
N TYR A 240 -12.25 -14.69 -7.39
CA TYR A 240 -11.61 -13.40 -7.72
C TYR A 240 -10.28 -13.20 -6.99
N GLY A 241 -9.82 -14.18 -6.22
CA GLY A 241 -8.57 -14.11 -5.44
C GLY A 241 -8.73 -13.39 -4.10
N GLN A 242 -9.96 -13.12 -3.66
CA GLN A 242 -10.22 -12.55 -2.34
C GLN A 242 -10.27 -13.65 -1.29
N MET A 243 -9.64 -13.41 -0.15
CA MET A 243 -9.67 -14.35 0.97
C MET A 243 -11.09 -14.45 1.52
N ILE A 244 -11.63 -15.65 1.53
CA ILE A 244 -12.98 -15.94 2.05
C ILE A 244 -12.96 -16.81 3.29
N SER A 245 -11.83 -17.44 3.59
CA SER A 245 -11.73 -18.33 4.73
C SER A 245 -11.82 -17.55 6.03
N GLU A 246 -12.78 -17.91 6.84
CA GLU A 246 -12.90 -17.51 8.24
C GLU A 246 -12.44 -18.66 9.16
N GLU A 247 -12.10 -19.78 8.57
CA GLU A 247 -11.66 -20.95 9.30
C GLU A 247 -10.25 -20.73 9.83
N SER A 248 -10.08 -21.04 11.09
CA SER A 248 -8.79 -21.10 11.74
C SER A 248 -7.99 -22.28 11.19
N GLU A 249 -6.77 -22.04 10.75
CA GLU A 249 -5.80 -23.08 10.53
C GLU A 249 -5.13 -23.42 11.87
N GLY A 250 -4.84 -24.68 12.12
CA GLY A 250 -4.34 -25.14 13.41
C GLY A 250 -5.47 -25.59 14.35
N ASN A 251 -5.10 -26.15 15.50
CA ASN A 251 -6.04 -26.75 16.45
C ASN A 251 -6.69 -25.69 17.37
N ASN A 252 -6.10 -24.52 17.45
CA ASN A 252 -6.57 -23.42 18.27
C ASN A 252 -6.11 -22.06 17.70
N LYS A 253 -6.62 -20.96 18.28
CA LYS A 253 -6.33 -19.61 17.81
C LYS A 253 -4.86 -19.21 17.94
N THR A 254 -4.15 -19.73 18.92
CA THR A 254 -2.71 -19.43 19.10
C THR A 254 -1.89 -20.07 17.99
N GLU A 255 -2.15 -21.33 17.69
CA GLU A 255 -1.48 -22.03 16.56
C GLU A 255 -1.79 -21.36 15.22
N ALA A 256 -3.05 -20.99 15.00
CA ALA A 256 -3.43 -20.25 13.79
C ALA A 256 -2.67 -18.93 13.68
N PHE A 257 -2.55 -18.20 14.77
CA PHE A 257 -1.79 -16.94 14.81
C PHE A 257 -0.31 -17.18 14.48
N ASP A 258 0.32 -18.18 15.07
CA ASP A 258 1.73 -18.50 14.80
C ASP A 258 1.95 -18.90 13.33
N ILE A 259 1.01 -19.61 12.73
CA ILE A 259 1.05 -19.93 11.29
C ILE A 259 1.00 -18.63 10.46
N TYR A 260 0.07 -17.73 10.76
CA TYR A 260 -0.10 -16.49 10.00
C TYR A 260 1.09 -15.54 10.20
N LYS A 261 1.59 -15.43 11.43
CA LYS A 261 2.80 -14.68 11.79
C LYS A 261 4.00 -15.16 10.98
N ASN A 262 4.26 -16.47 11.00
CA ASN A 262 5.39 -17.05 10.29
C ASN A 262 5.31 -16.84 8.78
N ARG A 263 4.12 -16.94 8.18
CA ARG A 263 3.91 -16.62 6.76
C ARG A 263 4.12 -15.15 6.46
N ALA A 264 3.69 -14.25 7.35
CA ALA A 264 3.90 -12.81 7.19
C ALA A 264 5.40 -12.46 7.21
N ILE A 265 6.15 -13.02 8.16
CA ILE A 265 7.61 -12.81 8.25
C ILE A 265 8.32 -13.39 7.03
N ASP A 266 7.98 -14.63 6.64
CA ASP A 266 8.60 -15.28 5.48
C ASP A 266 8.31 -14.52 4.18
N TYR A 267 7.08 -14.02 4.01
CA TYR A 267 6.74 -13.17 2.89
C TYR A 267 7.66 -11.94 2.81
N LEU A 268 7.78 -11.21 3.91
CA LEU A 268 8.54 -9.96 3.93
C LEU A 268 10.04 -10.15 3.76
N VAL A 269 10.59 -11.19 4.39
CA VAL A 269 12.04 -11.40 4.45
C VAL A 269 12.58 -12.19 3.26
N ASN A 270 11.78 -13.14 2.75
CA ASN A 270 12.26 -14.11 1.76
C ASN A 270 11.53 -14.04 0.43
N GLN A 271 10.18 -14.02 0.44
CA GLN A 271 9.40 -14.17 -0.79
C GLN A 271 9.36 -12.86 -1.58
N TYR A 272 9.02 -11.77 -0.93
CA TYR A 272 8.83 -10.48 -1.58
C TYR A 272 10.11 -9.91 -2.22
N PRO A 273 11.29 -9.92 -1.55
CA PRO A 273 12.53 -9.50 -2.20
C PRO A 273 12.88 -10.34 -3.45
N LYS A 274 12.63 -11.65 -3.40
CA LYS A 274 12.83 -12.52 -4.57
C LYS A 274 11.89 -12.18 -5.73
N GLU A 275 10.62 -11.90 -5.43
CA GLU A 275 9.63 -11.49 -6.42
C GLU A 275 10.03 -10.17 -7.08
N VAL A 276 10.42 -9.17 -6.30
CA VAL A 276 10.91 -7.88 -6.82
C VAL A 276 12.11 -8.07 -7.75
N LYS A 277 13.09 -8.86 -7.35
CA LYS A 277 14.27 -9.18 -8.20
C LYS A 277 13.89 -9.91 -9.50
N GLN A 278 12.86 -10.77 -9.47
CA GLN A 278 12.39 -11.43 -10.69
C GLN A 278 11.79 -10.42 -11.67
N TYR A 279 10.95 -9.47 -11.18
CA TYR A 279 10.44 -8.40 -12.04
C TYR A 279 11.57 -7.52 -12.58
N GLU A 280 12.53 -7.14 -11.73
CA GLU A 280 13.70 -6.36 -12.14
C GLU A 280 14.49 -7.07 -13.23
N SER A 281 14.71 -8.38 -13.12
CA SER A 281 15.44 -9.17 -14.11
C SER A 281 14.70 -9.30 -15.46
N ILE A 282 13.37 -9.24 -15.47
CA ILE A 282 12.56 -9.35 -16.68
C ILE A 282 12.47 -8.00 -17.41
N PHE A 283 12.28 -6.90 -16.68
CA PHE A 283 11.94 -5.61 -17.27
C PHE A 283 13.09 -4.60 -17.25
N ASN A 284 14.04 -4.73 -16.33
CA ASN A 284 15.15 -3.79 -16.13
C ASN A 284 14.68 -2.32 -16.05
N LYS A 285 13.58 -2.09 -15.34
CA LYS A 285 12.93 -0.78 -15.15
C LYS A 285 12.61 -0.58 -13.67
N PRO A 286 12.48 0.67 -13.19
CA PRO A 286 11.95 0.96 -11.86
C PRO A 286 10.59 0.29 -11.63
N ILE A 287 10.31 -0.04 -10.37
CA ILE A 287 9.08 -0.73 -9.98
C ILE A 287 8.23 0.19 -9.11
N TRP A 288 6.97 0.36 -9.46
CA TRP A 288 5.95 1.04 -8.68
C TRP A 288 5.01 0.01 -8.04
N VAL A 289 4.90 0.03 -6.73
CA VAL A 289 3.97 -0.84 -5.99
C VAL A 289 2.75 -0.03 -5.61
N THR A 290 1.84 0.13 -6.55
CA THR A 290 0.73 1.07 -6.41
C THR A 290 -0.47 0.51 -5.64
N GLU A 291 -0.39 -0.75 -5.23
CA GLU A 291 -1.24 -1.34 -4.19
C GLU A 291 -0.45 -2.36 -3.37
N TRP A 292 -0.48 -2.19 -2.06
CA TRP A 292 0.05 -3.21 -1.15
C TRP A 292 -0.73 -3.24 0.16
N ASN A 293 -0.86 -4.41 0.74
CA ASN A 293 -1.44 -4.66 2.06
C ASN A 293 -1.26 -6.15 2.43
N LEU A 294 -1.66 -6.51 3.65
CA LEU A 294 -2.05 -7.88 3.93
C LEU A 294 -3.30 -8.22 3.10
N GLN A 295 -3.36 -9.43 2.53
CA GLN A 295 -4.52 -9.84 1.74
C GLN A 295 -5.81 -9.66 2.54
N MET A 296 -6.82 -9.05 1.93
CA MET A 296 -8.09 -8.75 2.58
C MET A 296 -8.73 -10.02 3.15
N SER A 297 -8.96 -10.04 4.46
CA SER A 297 -9.51 -11.17 5.19
C SER A 297 -10.25 -10.68 6.43
N LYS A 298 -11.37 -11.30 6.75
CA LYS A 298 -12.05 -11.07 8.02
C LYS A 298 -11.27 -11.64 9.21
N THR A 299 -10.42 -12.62 8.95
CA THR A 299 -9.60 -13.27 9.98
C THR A 299 -8.43 -12.40 10.45
N THR A 300 -7.73 -11.77 9.52
CA THR A 300 -6.49 -11.04 9.81
C THR A 300 -6.62 -9.53 9.65
N GLY A 301 -7.70 -9.07 9.04
CA GLY A 301 -7.95 -7.65 8.79
C GLY A 301 -8.27 -6.90 10.07
N ASN A 302 -7.77 -5.66 10.16
CA ASN A 302 -7.93 -4.79 11.31
C ASN A 302 -7.46 -5.43 12.63
N THR A 303 -6.36 -6.18 12.60
CA THR A 303 -5.78 -6.89 13.75
C THR A 303 -4.36 -6.39 14.04
N LEU A 304 -3.80 -6.78 15.18
CA LEU A 304 -2.39 -6.51 15.51
C LEU A 304 -1.44 -7.16 14.49
N LEU A 305 -1.77 -8.37 14.00
CA LEU A 305 -1.01 -9.01 12.95
C LEU A 305 -0.89 -8.11 11.70
N GLN A 306 -2.01 -7.53 11.25
CA GLN A 306 -2.00 -6.62 10.11
C GLN A 306 -1.19 -5.36 10.41
N SER A 307 -1.30 -4.81 11.60
CA SER A 307 -0.57 -3.62 12.01
C SER A 307 0.95 -3.85 12.02
N LEU A 308 1.39 -4.97 12.59
CA LEU A 308 2.81 -5.33 12.61
C LEU A 308 3.33 -5.65 11.20
N PHE A 309 2.50 -6.30 10.37
CA PHE A 309 2.83 -6.54 8.98
C PHE A 309 3.04 -5.22 8.21
N VAL A 310 2.12 -4.27 8.35
CA VAL A 310 2.20 -2.95 7.69
C VAL A 310 3.44 -2.19 8.12
N ALA A 311 3.74 -2.19 9.42
CA ALA A 311 4.96 -1.59 9.94
C ALA A 311 6.21 -2.23 9.36
N HIS A 312 6.29 -3.56 9.42
CA HIS A 312 7.45 -4.31 8.94
C HIS A 312 7.65 -4.14 7.43
N TYR A 313 6.55 -4.20 6.65
CA TYR A 313 6.60 -4.01 5.21
C TYR A 313 7.21 -2.66 4.83
N LEU A 314 6.72 -1.55 5.41
CA LEU A 314 7.25 -0.21 5.14
C LEU A 314 8.71 -0.05 5.56
N LEU A 315 9.06 -0.54 6.74
CA LEU A 315 10.44 -0.47 7.22
C LEU A 315 11.40 -1.31 6.35
N GLU A 316 10.94 -2.46 5.83
CA GLU A 316 11.70 -3.24 4.85
C GLU A 316 11.86 -2.48 3.52
N LEU A 317 10.79 -1.87 3.00
CA LEU A 317 10.87 -1.08 1.76
C LEU A 317 11.92 0.03 1.85
N MET A 318 12.04 0.66 3.02
CA MET A 318 12.91 1.81 3.24
C MET A 318 14.34 1.44 3.67
N SER A 319 14.61 0.19 4.04
CA SER A 319 15.89 -0.22 4.62
C SER A 319 16.59 -1.39 3.90
N ASN A 320 15.88 -2.13 3.06
CA ASN A 320 16.42 -3.31 2.40
C ASN A 320 16.96 -2.96 1.00
N PRO A 321 18.28 -3.00 0.77
CA PRO A 321 18.87 -2.68 -0.53
C PRO A 321 18.45 -3.64 -1.66
N GLU A 322 17.97 -4.84 -1.34
CA GLU A 322 17.42 -5.75 -2.34
C GLU A 322 16.11 -5.23 -2.97
N LEU A 323 15.49 -4.24 -2.36
CA LEU A 323 14.28 -3.57 -2.82
C LEU A 323 14.59 -2.19 -3.44
N SER A 324 15.85 -1.92 -3.80
CA SER A 324 16.29 -0.63 -4.36
C SER A 324 15.64 -0.26 -5.70
N ALA A 325 15.16 -1.25 -6.46
CA ALA A 325 14.40 -1.02 -7.70
C ALA A 325 13.02 -0.37 -7.46
N LEU A 326 12.49 -0.43 -6.24
CA LEU A 326 11.23 0.23 -5.88
C LEU A 326 11.41 1.75 -5.88
N GLU A 327 10.56 2.45 -6.61
CA GLU A 327 10.61 3.91 -6.74
C GLU A 327 9.51 4.60 -5.95
N LEU A 328 8.30 4.06 -5.98
CA LEU A 328 7.16 4.55 -5.21
C LEU A 328 6.27 3.40 -4.76
N THR A 329 5.52 3.66 -3.67
CA THR A 329 4.49 2.71 -3.21
C THR A 329 3.27 3.42 -2.69
N THR A 330 2.08 2.78 -2.80
CA THR A 330 0.87 3.27 -2.16
C THR A 330 0.15 2.16 -1.39
N TYR A 331 -0.10 2.40 -0.10
CA TYR A 331 -0.90 1.52 0.73
C TYR A 331 -2.34 1.47 0.23
N HIS A 332 -2.92 0.30 0.09
CA HIS A 332 -4.30 0.14 -0.34
C HIS A 332 -5.21 -0.21 0.85
N ASN A 333 -6.07 0.75 1.26
CA ASN A 333 -6.27 2.09 0.79
C ASN A 333 -6.50 3.07 1.96
N LEU A 334 -6.55 4.36 1.66
CA LEU A 334 -6.72 5.40 2.68
C LEU A 334 -8.09 5.31 3.35
N GLY A 335 -9.19 5.32 2.59
CA GLY A 335 -10.54 5.31 3.14
C GLY A 335 -11.53 4.46 2.35
N GLY A 336 -12.54 3.93 3.02
CA GLY A 336 -13.55 3.10 2.37
C GLY A 336 -14.51 2.41 3.33
N ARG A 337 -15.13 1.33 2.87
CA ARG A 337 -15.96 0.43 3.70
C ARG A 337 -15.27 -0.86 4.09
N ASP A 338 -14.10 -1.11 3.53
CA ASP A 338 -13.41 -2.38 3.66
C ASP A 338 -12.86 -2.53 5.07
N PHE A 339 -13.23 -3.62 5.74
CA PHE A 339 -12.83 -3.90 7.12
C PHE A 339 -11.33 -4.12 7.28
N SER A 340 -10.67 -4.65 6.27
CA SER A 340 -9.25 -4.99 6.33
C SER A 340 -8.38 -4.24 5.31
N GLY A 341 -9.00 -3.45 4.45
CA GLY A 341 -8.28 -2.74 3.39
C GLY A 341 -8.06 -1.25 3.69
N SER A 342 -9.01 -0.60 4.36
CA SER A 342 -8.98 0.85 4.57
C SER A 342 -8.35 1.23 5.90
N ILE A 343 -7.58 2.32 5.94
CA ILE A 343 -7.11 2.93 7.19
C ILE A 343 -8.29 3.58 7.93
N PHE A 344 -9.14 4.29 7.17
CA PHE A 344 -10.36 4.93 7.65
C PHE A 344 -11.58 4.20 7.09
N ARG A 345 -12.30 3.53 7.96
CA ARG A 345 -13.50 2.79 7.59
C ARG A 345 -14.75 3.61 7.85
N ASN A 346 -15.56 3.84 6.82
CA ASN A 346 -16.90 4.37 7.02
C ASN A 346 -17.84 3.25 7.44
N ASN A 347 -18.34 3.33 8.67
CA ASN A 347 -19.33 2.44 9.24
C ASN A 347 -20.59 3.24 9.60
N LYS A 348 -21.59 3.20 8.73
CA LYS A 348 -22.88 3.88 8.94
C LYS A 348 -22.72 5.36 9.34
N GLU A 349 -22.00 6.12 8.51
CA GLU A 349 -21.73 7.57 8.68
C GLU A 349 -20.67 7.93 9.75
N LYS A 350 -20.19 6.96 10.51
CA LYS A 350 -19.07 7.17 11.43
C LYS A 350 -17.78 6.69 10.79
N ILE A 351 -16.75 7.52 10.81
CA ILE A 351 -15.41 7.13 10.39
C ILE A 351 -14.68 6.48 11.55
N GLU A 352 -14.33 5.22 11.41
CA GLU A 352 -13.57 4.42 12.36
C GLU A 352 -12.12 4.33 11.90
N ILE A 353 -11.19 4.49 12.84
CA ILE A 353 -9.77 4.26 12.61
C ILE A 353 -9.52 2.75 12.70
N GLN A 354 -8.87 2.20 11.67
CA GLN A 354 -8.44 0.81 11.68
C GLN A 354 -7.06 0.66 12.35
N SER A 355 -6.72 -0.56 12.75
CA SER A 355 -5.48 -0.88 13.47
C SER A 355 -4.21 -0.43 12.76
N THR A 356 -4.22 -0.38 11.44
CA THR A 356 -3.08 0.04 10.62
C THR A 356 -2.76 1.53 10.66
N TYR A 357 -3.68 2.36 11.15
CA TYR A 357 -3.44 3.79 11.33
C TYR A 357 -2.23 4.07 12.22
N TYR A 358 -2.11 3.36 13.32
CA TYR A 358 -1.10 3.63 14.35
C TYR A 358 0.34 3.37 13.88
N PRO A 359 0.68 2.23 13.29
CA PRO A 359 2.03 2.03 12.75
C PRO A 359 2.35 3.01 11.61
N LEU A 360 1.35 3.35 10.78
CA LEU A 360 1.54 4.35 9.74
C LEU A 360 1.82 5.74 10.33
N LEU A 361 1.11 6.13 11.39
CA LEU A 361 1.36 7.36 12.12
C LEU A 361 2.79 7.39 12.71
N MET A 362 3.24 6.29 13.31
CA MET A 362 4.58 6.19 13.88
C MET A 362 5.65 6.30 12.78
N ILE A 363 5.48 5.59 11.66
CA ILE A 363 6.45 5.60 10.55
C ILE A 363 6.46 6.95 9.83
N GLY A 364 5.33 7.64 9.76
CA GLY A 364 5.23 9.00 9.25
C GLY A 364 6.21 9.99 9.91
N LYS A 365 6.62 9.72 11.16
CA LYS A 365 7.62 10.51 11.87
C LYS A 365 8.99 10.56 11.19
N ILE A 366 9.32 9.57 10.36
CA ILE A 366 10.53 9.58 9.52
C ILE A 366 10.58 10.83 8.64
N PHE A 367 9.43 11.29 8.19
CA PHE A 367 9.27 12.39 7.23
C PHE A 367 8.94 13.73 7.89
N GLU A 368 8.86 13.80 9.19
CA GLU A 368 8.70 15.06 9.94
C GLU A 368 10.01 15.86 9.94
N LYS A 369 10.33 16.50 11.03
CA LYS A 369 11.43 17.44 11.21
C LYS A 369 12.84 16.84 11.14
N ASN A 370 12.95 15.52 11.19
CA ASN A 370 14.22 14.83 11.48
C ASN A 370 15.11 14.63 10.26
N ASN A 371 14.63 14.97 9.05
CA ASN A 371 15.42 14.87 7.81
C ASN A 371 16.15 13.51 7.66
N VAL A 372 15.44 12.42 7.94
CA VAL A 372 16.00 11.07 7.81
C VAL A 372 16.38 10.82 6.36
N VAL A 373 17.63 10.46 6.13
CA VAL A 373 18.15 10.15 4.80
C VAL A 373 18.50 8.70 4.60
N LYS A 374 18.72 7.96 5.71
CA LYS A 374 19.16 6.57 5.66
C LYS A 374 18.57 5.76 6.80
N ILE A 375 18.19 4.53 6.51
CA ILE A 375 17.79 3.56 7.54
C ILE A 375 18.73 2.37 7.52
N VAL A 376 19.19 1.99 8.70
CA VAL A 376 20.04 0.81 8.92
C VAL A 376 19.23 -0.22 9.69
N LYS A 377 19.06 -1.41 9.10
CA LYS A 377 18.36 -2.54 9.70
C LYS A 377 19.36 -3.49 10.36
N LYS A 378 19.01 -3.97 11.56
CA LYS A 378 19.63 -5.14 12.21
C LYS A 378 18.55 -6.16 12.55
N ARG A 379 18.85 -7.44 12.36
CA ARG A 379 17.95 -8.54 12.66
C ARG A 379 18.55 -9.45 13.74
N TYR A 380 17.69 -9.86 14.67
CA TYR A 380 18.01 -10.80 15.76
C TYR A 380 16.85 -11.82 15.86
N GLY A 381 16.91 -12.86 15.02
CA GLY A 381 15.80 -13.81 14.90
C GLY A 381 14.52 -13.15 14.38
N GLU A 382 13.48 -13.08 15.23
CA GLU A 382 12.20 -12.42 14.92
C GLU A 382 12.13 -10.95 15.38
N LYS A 383 13.21 -10.41 15.94
CA LYS A 383 13.34 -8.99 16.31
C LYS A 383 14.11 -8.22 15.25
N PHE A 384 13.55 -7.08 14.84
CA PHE A 384 14.13 -6.19 13.84
C PHE A 384 14.29 -4.79 14.42
N ILE A 385 15.47 -4.22 14.28
CA ILE A 385 15.80 -2.87 14.75
C ILE A 385 16.13 -2.01 13.53
N TYR A 386 15.44 -0.89 13.39
CA TYR A 386 15.63 0.06 12.30
C TYR A 386 16.09 1.40 12.89
N ARG A 387 17.32 1.77 12.63
CA ARG A 387 17.91 3.04 13.06
C ARG A 387 17.88 4.03 11.90
N CYS A 388 17.25 5.17 12.12
CA CYS A 388 17.04 6.21 11.12
C CYS A 388 18.04 7.33 11.35
N PHE A 389 18.86 7.61 10.35
CA PHE A 389 19.94 8.59 10.40
C PHE A 389 19.60 9.82 9.57
N ASN A 390 19.90 10.99 10.11
CA ASN A 390 19.85 12.25 9.38
C ASN A 390 21.12 12.46 8.51
N LYS A 391 21.21 13.61 7.84
CA LYS A 391 22.39 13.97 7.01
C LYS A 391 23.70 14.00 7.79
N ASP A 392 23.64 14.32 9.07
CA ASP A 392 24.82 14.43 9.96
C ASP A 392 25.21 13.05 10.54
N GLN A 393 24.63 11.97 10.03
CA GLN A 393 24.81 10.59 10.50
C GLN A 393 24.42 10.37 11.97
N ILE A 394 23.54 11.22 12.50
CA ILE A 394 22.98 11.07 13.85
C ILE A 394 21.76 10.16 13.75
N ASN A 395 21.69 9.15 14.63
CA ASN A 395 20.48 8.32 14.76
C ASN A 395 19.41 9.13 15.48
N VAL A 396 18.43 9.60 14.73
CA VAL A 396 17.35 10.48 15.22
C VAL A 396 16.10 9.72 15.63
N ILE A 397 15.84 8.57 15.01
CA ILE A 397 14.69 7.71 15.29
C ILE A 397 15.15 6.25 15.33
N THR A 398 14.59 5.48 16.25
CA THR A 398 14.75 4.02 16.25
C THR A 398 13.39 3.35 16.34
N PHE A 399 13.15 2.38 15.47
CA PHE A 399 12.04 1.44 15.59
C PHE A 399 12.58 0.07 16.00
N SER A 400 11.93 -0.55 16.98
CA SER A 400 12.13 -1.96 17.34
C SER A 400 10.83 -2.71 17.11
N LEU A 401 10.83 -3.64 16.18
CA LEU A 401 9.71 -4.52 15.90
C LEU A 401 10.08 -5.93 16.35
N ASP A 402 9.35 -6.47 17.30
CA ASP A 402 9.58 -7.82 17.83
C ASP A 402 8.32 -8.68 17.67
N TRP A 403 8.39 -9.65 16.79
CA TRP A 403 7.29 -10.57 16.52
C TRP A 403 7.08 -11.63 17.62
N ARG A 404 8.02 -11.78 18.55
CA ARG A 404 7.88 -12.70 19.70
C ARG A 404 7.01 -12.08 20.77
N THR A 405 7.25 -10.78 21.04
CA THR A 405 6.48 -10.01 22.04
C THR A 405 5.31 -9.26 21.40
N LEU A 406 5.20 -9.27 20.07
CA LEU A 406 4.16 -8.58 19.30
C LEU A 406 4.18 -7.08 19.51
N GLU A 407 5.35 -6.50 19.52
CA GLU A 407 5.57 -5.09 19.85
C GLU A 407 6.20 -4.34 18.67
N LEU A 408 5.74 -3.11 18.48
CA LEU A 408 6.45 -2.09 17.74
C LEU A 408 6.76 -0.93 18.69
N VAL A 409 8.02 -0.70 18.95
CA VAL A 409 8.50 0.40 19.78
C VAL A 409 9.09 1.47 18.89
N TYR A 410 8.75 2.71 19.14
CA TYR A 410 9.31 3.89 18.51
C TYR A 410 10.04 4.72 19.56
N SER A 411 11.24 5.16 19.26
CA SER A 411 12.00 6.12 20.07
C SER A 411 12.43 7.28 19.21
N ASP A 412 12.00 8.48 19.56
CA ASP A 412 12.58 9.72 19.08
C ASP A 412 13.78 10.07 19.95
N ASN A 413 14.96 9.89 19.40
CA ASN A 413 16.21 10.06 20.15
C ASN A 413 16.54 11.54 20.40
N LEU A 414 15.89 12.48 19.69
CA LEU A 414 16.06 13.92 19.88
C LEU A 414 15.15 14.49 20.96
N SER A 415 13.91 14.00 21.01
CA SER A 415 12.87 14.51 21.92
C SER A 415 12.78 13.76 23.25
N LYS A 416 13.44 12.62 23.39
CA LYS A 416 13.28 11.64 24.47
C LYS A 416 11.85 11.07 24.60
N ASP A 417 10.97 11.38 23.65
CA ASP A 417 9.63 10.81 23.59
C ASP A 417 9.72 9.34 23.13
N LYS A 418 9.25 8.43 23.96
CA LYS A 418 9.23 7.00 23.65
C LYS A 418 7.77 6.55 23.58
N PHE A 419 7.39 5.96 22.45
CA PHE A 419 6.07 5.40 22.24
C PHE A 419 6.16 3.90 22.17
N ASN A 420 5.31 3.23 22.92
CA ASN A 420 5.20 1.79 22.88
C ASN A 420 3.89 1.41 22.18
N PHE A 421 4.03 0.64 21.12
CA PHE A 421 2.93 0.04 20.40
C PHE A 421 2.77 -1.40 20.88
N VAL A 422 2.08 -1.58 21.99
CA VAL A 422 1.77 -2.90 22.52
C VAL A 422 0.37 -3.28 22.07
N GLY A 423 0.29 -4.30 21.24
CA GLY A 423 -0.98 -4.96 21.03
C GLY A 423 -1.38 -5.69 22.30
N ALA A 424 -2.67 -5.69 22.61
CA ALA A 424 -3.17 -6.55 23.66
C ALA A 424 -2.70 -7.97 23.38
N SER A 425 -2.29 -8.60 24.45
CA SER A 425 -1.89 -10.00 24.40
C SER A 425 -2.92 -10.76 23.58
N PHE A 426 -2.46 -11.57 22.65
CA PHE A 426 -3.27 -12.60 22.04
C PHE A 426 -3.70 -13.58 23.12
N SER A 427 -4.57 -13.12 24.01
CA SER A 427 -5.34 -14.05 24.79
C SER A 427 -6.13 -14.88 23.77
N SER A 428 -6.39 -16.11 24.10
CA SER A 428 -7.17 -17.05 23.31
C SER A 428 -8.48 -16.48 22.74
N LYS A 429 -8.81 -15.28 23.12
CA LYS A 429 -10.05 -14.69 22.69
C LYS A 429 -9.97 -14.15 21.29
N ASN A 430 -8.82 -13.74 20.73
CA ASN A 430 -9.17 -12.94 19.59
C ASN A 430 -8.01 -12.37 18.80
N LEU A 431 -7.53 -13.10 17.82
CA LEU A 431 -7.13 -12.54 16.55
C LEU A 431 -8.19 -11.57 16.00
N TYR A 432 -9.45 -11.76 16.35
CA TYR A 432 -10.61 -11.00 15.88
C TYR A 432 -11.02 -9.84 16.79
N ASP A 433 -10.80 -9.94 18.10
CA ASP A 433 -11.22 -8.93 19.06
C ASP A 433 -10.26 -7.74 19.14
N ILE A 434 -9.07 -7.87 18.61
CA ILE A 434 -8.05 -6.81 18.65
C ILE A 434 -8.52 -5.56 17.93
N ALA A 435 -9.30 -5.77 16.88
CA ALA A 435 -9.75 -4.68 16.05
C ALA A 435 -11.00 -4.00 16.58
N ASP A 436 -11.74 -4.66 17.41
CA ASP A 436 -13.15 -4.33 17.51
C ASP A 436 -13.47 -3.40 18.67
N LYS A 437 -12.66 -3.34 19.67
CA LYS A 437 -13.26 -2.83 20.87
C LYS A 437 -12.44 -1.89 21.68
N GLN A 438 -11.71 -1.08 21.23
CA GLN A 438 -11.13 -0.12 22.16
C GLN A 438 -9.64 0.09 22.07
N GLY A 439 -9.19 0.18 20.86
CA GLY A 439 -7.85 0.67 20.74
C GLY A 439 -6.91 -0.18 21.56
N VAL A 440 -6.84 -1.41 21.19
CA VAL A 440 -5.78 -2.30 21.64
C VAL A 440 -4.41 -1.69 21.41
N LEU A 441 -4.38 -0.67 20.61
CA LEU A 441 -3.21 0.11 20.29
C LEU A 441 -3.28 1.40 21.09
N LYS A 442 -2.80 1.35 22.33
CA LYS A 442 -2.64 2.55 23.14
C LYS A 442 -1.34 3.22 22.77
N LEU A 443 -1.44 4.31 22.04
CA LEU A 443 -0.32 5.25 21.84
C LEU A 443 0.04 6.01 23.14
N ASP A 444 -0.78 5.92 24.17
CA ASP A 444 -0.71 6.76 25.36
C ASP A 444 0.21 6.20 26.45
N THR A 445 0.79 5.03 26.25
CA THR A 445 1.68 4.46 27.24
C THR A 445 3.11 4.85 26.92
N ILE A 446 3.61 5.89 27.57
CA ILE A 446 5.03 6.21 27.60
C ILE A 446 5.71 5.12 28.44
N VAL A 447 6.48 4.27 27.81
CA VAL A 447 7.32 3.29 28.52
C VAL A 447 8.76 3.65 28.22
N GLU A 448 9.56 3.82 29.28
CA GLU A 448 11.01 3.92 29.11
C GLU A 448 11.55 2.57 28.66
N VAL A 449 11.94 2.51 27.40
CA VAL A 449 12.57 1.31 26.82
C VAL A 449 14.04 1.61 26.62
N ASN A 450 14.90 0.81 27.25
CA ASN A 450 16.33 0.84 27.01
C ASN A 450 16.59 0.09 25.70
N LEU A 451 16.97 0.80 24.64
CA LEU A 451 17.24 0.22 23.31
C LEU A 451 18.70 -0.20 23.15
N ASP A 452 19.51 -0.12 24.21
CA ASP A 452 20.92 -0.42 24.19
C ASP A 452 21.26 -1.88 24.54
N GLU A 453 20.26 -2.74 24.76
CA GLU A 453 20.47 -4.17 24.98
C GLU A 453 20.33 -5.00 23.69
#